data_e7f79b3fb2074ba927fadf2e7295eed7
#
_entry.id   e7f79b3fb2074ba927fadf2e7295eed7
#
_cell.length_a   1.000
_cell.length_b   1.000
_cell.length_c   1.000
_cell.angle_alpha   90.00
_cell.angle_beta   90.00
_cell.angle_gamma   90.00
#
_symmetry.space_group_name_H-M   'P 1'
#
loop_
_entity.id
_entity.type
_entity.pdbx_description
1 polymer ?
#
loop_
_entity_poly.entity_id
_entity_poly.type
_entity_poly.pdbx_seq_one_letter_code
_entity_poly.pdbx_strand_id
1 'polypeptide(L)'
;FNRKEIHYGWLMVILTFTHSMFSAASMGVPSVLIVPMAEDLGWTIGELSAPQGLRLALFGLCAPLAGGLMLRYGPLKMVKFSGFLLILGLFISIFTTEKWHLWLGMGVFLGVAPGLIAMQLGSVIASRWFAERQGLVIGILSGAVATGTLIFMPLAAWISDVWNWRVALALPTAGSLLSLSAFLFFGFDRPQEINLPAYGEDEIKPTPPAYTENFVLLSFRALKIGSRSY
;
A
#
# COMPACT_ATOMS: atom_id res chain seq x y z
N PHE A 1 -13.16 13.93 -27.91
CA PHE A 1 -13.21 14.00 -26.41
C PHE A 1 -12.94 15.45 -26.01
N ASN A 2 -13.84 16.04 -25.24
CA ASN A 2 -13.73 17.46 -24.88
C ASN A 2 -12.58 17.60 -23.86
N ARG A 3 -11.51 18.30 -24.18
CA ARG A 3 -10.29 18.48 -23.33
C ARG A 3 -10.54 19.12 -21.95
N LYS A 4 -11.79 19.38 -21.57
CA LYS A 4 -12.16 20.01 -20.30
C LYS A 4 -12.61 19.03 -19.20
N GLU A 5 -12.83 17.76 -19.50
CA GLU A 5 -13.17 16.78 -18.48
C GLU A 5 -11.90 16.10 -17.96
N ILE A 6 -11.75 16.06 -16.63
CA ILE A 6 -10.63 15.38 -15.97
C ILE A 6 -10.72 13.89 -16.31
N HIS A 7 -9.71 13.35 -16.98
CA HIS A 7 -9.67 11.94 -17.34
C HIS A 7 -9.68 11.06 -16.07
N TYR A 8 -10.46 9.97 -16.09
CA TYR A 8 -10.63 9.06 -14.94
C TYR A 8 -9.30 8.52 -14.37
N GLY A 9 -8.27 8.43 -15.20
CA GLY A 9 -6.92 8.08 -14.79
C GLY A 9 -6.39 8.93 -13.62
N TRP A 10 -6.74 10.24 -13.58
CA TRP A 10 -6.34 11.11 -12.46
C TRP A 10 -7.05 10.75 -11.15
N LEU A 11 -8.30 10.29 -11.22
CA LEU A 11 -8.98 9.76 -10.04
C LEU A 11 -8.25 8.50 -9.53
N MET A 12 -7.83 7.62 -10.43
CA MET A 12 -7.02 6.44 -10.06
C MET A 12 -5.68 6.83 -9.42
N VAL A 13 -5.05 7.93 -9.88
CA VAL A 13 -3.84 8.48 -9.23
C VAL A 13 -4.14 8.95 -7.82
N ILE A 14 -5.22 9.70 -7.61
CA ILE A 14 -5.63 10.19 -6.28
C ILE A 14 -5.91 9.02 -5.33
N LEU A 15 -6.68 8.02 -5.77
CA LEU A 15 -6.98 6.82 -4.99
C LEU A 15 -5.70 6.08 -4.60
N THR A 16 -4.80 5.87 -5.56
CA THR A 16 -3.53 5.18 -5.35
C THR A 16 -2.61 5.97 -4.43
N PHE A 17 -2.52 7.28 -4.62
CA PHE A 17 -1.74 8.18 -3.75
C PHE A 17 -2.22 8.10 -2.30
N THR A 18 -3.52 8.27 -2.08
CA THR A 18 -4.13 8.24 -0.75
C THR A 18 -3.92 6.89 -0.08
N HIS A 19 -4.13 5.78 -0.82
CA HIS A 19 -3.92 4.44 -0.28
C HIS A 19 -2.44 4.18 0.08
N SER A 20 -1.51 4.55 -0.79
CA SER A 20 -0.07 4.41 -0.56
C SER A 20 0.41 5.28 0.60
N MET A 21 -0.13 6.48 0.75
CA MET A 21 0.14 7.41 1.85
C MET A 21 -0.25 6.81 3.21
N PHE A 22 -1.47 6.26 3.34
CA PHE A 22 -1.90 5.62 4.58
C PHE A 22 -1.21 4.27 4.84
N SER A 23 -0.88 3.53 3.78
CA SER A 23 -0.04 2.33 3.89
C SER A 23 1.34 2.66 4.46
N ALA A 24 1.98 3.74 3.98
CA ALA A 24 3.25 4.22 4.51
C ALA A 24 3.12 4.74 5.95
N ALA A 25 2.05 5.47 6.27
CA ALA A 25 1.74 5.90 7.64
C ALA A 25 1.64 4.69 8.58
N SER A 26 0.97 3.62 8.16
CA SER A 26 0.84 2.36 8.93
C SER A 26 2.18 1.66 9.16
N MET A 27 3.15 1.87 8.28
CA MET A 27 4.52 1.39 8.48
C MET A 27 5.33 2.28 9.44
N GLY A 28 5.17 3.61 9.36
CA GLY A 28 5.95 4.57 10.12
C GLY A 28 5.45 4.78 11.55
N VAL A 29 4.14 4.97 11.72
CA VAL A 29 3.53 5.33 13.01
C VAL A 29 3.86 4.36 14.15
N PRO A 30 3.78 3.02 14.00
CA PRO A 30 4.15 2.13 15.11
C PRO A 30 5.57 2.31 15.64
N SER A 31 6.49 2.80 14.82
CA SER A 31 7.89 2.98 15.22
C SER A 31 8.09 4.14 16.20
N VAL A 32 7.28 5.19 16.11
CA VAL A 32 7.33 6.34 17.04
C VAL A 32 6.54 6.08 18.33
N LEU A 33 5.70 5.04 18.36
CA LEU A 33 4.85 4.69 19.49
C LEU A 33 5.48 3.64 20.42
N ILE A 34 6.68 3.15 20.13
CA ILE A 34 7.33 2.09 20.93
C ILE A 34 7.48 2.50 22.40
N VAL A 35 7.92 3.75 22.67
CA VAL A 35 8.14 4.21 24.06
C VAL A 35 6.80 4.37 24.79
N PRO A 36 5.79 5.10 24.28
CA PRO A 36 4.47 5.17 24.92
C PRO A 36 3.82 3.80 25.15
N MET A 37 4.01 2.85 24.21
CA MET A 37 3.50 1.48 24.36
C MET A 37 4.23 0.72 25.47
N ALA A 38 5.55 0.89 25.59
CA ALA A 38 6.34 0.26 26.63
C ALA A 38 5.90 0.71 28.03
N GLU A 39 5.64 1.99 28.20
CA GLU A 39 5.17 2.59 29.45
C GLU A 39 3.76 2.11 29.81
N ASP A 40 2.82 2.11 28.86
CA ASP A 40 1.41 1.72 29.09
C ASP A 40 1.25 0.21 29.35
N LEU A 41 1.97 -0.64 28.60
CA LEU A 41 1.84 -2.09 28.68
C LEU A 41 2.79 -2.74 29.68
N GLY A 42 3.77 -2.00 30.20
CA GLY A 42 4.79 -2.54 31.11
C GLY A 42 5.74 -3.53 30.42
N TRP A 43 5.92 -3.42 29.10
CA TRP A 43 6.78 -4.31 28.32
C TRP A 43 8.10 -3.62 27.98
N THR A 44 9.12 -4.42 27.74
CA THR A 44 10.43 -3.91 27.34
C THR A 44 10.42 -3.41 25.89
N ILE A 45 11.27 -2.43 25.58
CA ILE A 45 11.48 -1.95 24.21
C ILE A 45 11.84 -3.10 23.25
N GLY A 46 12.63 -4.08 23.73
CA GLY A 46 13.00 -5.27 22.95
C GLY A 46 11.79 -6.12 22.54
N GLU A 47 10.85 -6.34 23.46
CA GLU A 47 9.62 -7.09 23.19
C GLU A 47 8.70 -6.39 22.18
N LEU A 48 8.69 -5.07 22.17
CA LEU A 48 7.93 -4.25 21.21
C LEU A 48 8.63 -4.12 19.86
N SER A 49 9.96 -4.12 19.85
CA SER A 49 10.75 -4.00 18.62
C SER A 49 10.86 -5.31 17.83
N ALA A 50 10.77 -6.47 18.49
CA ALA A 50 10.88 -7.76 17.83
C ALA A 50 9.79 -7.99 16.75
N PRO A 51 8.49 -7.71 16.99
CA PRO A 51 7.47 -7.73 15.93
C PRO A 51 7.76 -6.77 14.78
N GLN A 52 8.39 -5.63 15.05
CA GLN A 52 8.81 -4.68 14.00
C GLN A 52 9.91 -5.25 13.10
N GLY A 53 10.85 -6.02 13.66
CA GLY A 53 11.86 -6.77 12.90
C GLY A 53 11.21 -7.80 11.97
N LEU A 54 10.25 -8.59 12.48
CA LEU A 54 9.47 -9.53 11.68
C LEU A 54 8.72 -8.81 10.53
N ARG A 55 8.11 -7.66 10.83
CA ARG A 55 7.42 -6.83 9.84
C ARG A 55 8.33 -6.48 8.66
N LEU A 56 9.53 -5.97 8.93
CA LEU A 56 10.50 -5.61 7.89
C LEU A 56 10.96 -6.82 7.08
N ALA A 57 11.18 -7.95 7.73
CA ALA A 57 11.54 -9.19 7.05
C ALA A 57 10.43 -9.66 6.09
N LEU A 58 9.17 -9.68 6.55
CA LEU A 58 8.02 -10.08 5.73
C LEU A 58 7.75 -9.08 4.59
N PHE A 59 7.89 -7.77 4.86
CA PHE A 59 7.82 -6.75 3.82
C PHE A 59 8.83 -7.02 2.69
N GLY A 60 10.10 -7.28 3.05
CA GLY A 60 11.15 -7.60 2.09
C GLY A 60 10.89 -8.91 1.32
N LEU A 61 10.39 -9.95 2.00
CA LEU A 61 10.06 -11.24 1.38
C LEU A 61 8.86 -11.18 0.44
N CYS A 62 7.87 -10.34 0.73
CA CYS A 62 6.68 -10.18 -0.11
C CYS A 62 6.96 -9.33 -1.37
N ALA A 63 7.90 -8.40 -1.32
CA ALA A 63 8.17 -7.47 -2.41
C ALA A 63 8.48 -8.15 -3.77
N PRO A 64 9.33 -9.19 -3.87
CA PRO A 64 9.56 -9.90 -5.13
C PRO A 64 8.31 -10.61 -5.67
N LEU A 65 7.42 -11.08 -4.80
CA LEU A 65 6.20 -11.80 -5.17
C LEU A 65 5.09 -10.85 -5.64
N ALA A 66 5.10 -9.61 -5.18
CA ALA A 66 4.07 -8.61 -5.44
C ALA A 66 3.88 -8.35 -6.94
N GLY A 67 4.96 -8.26 -7.72
CA GLY A 67 4.90 -8.06 -9.17
C GLY A 67 4.16 -9.18 -9.88
N GLY A 68 4.50 -10.43 -9.61
CA GLY A 68 3.84 -11.60 -10.19
C GLY A 68 2.36 -11.73 -9.79
N LEU A 69 2.05 -11.41 -8.54
CA LEU A 69 0.68 -11.40 -8.03
C LEU A 69 -0.16 -10.29 -8.70
N MET A 70 0.39 -9.08 -8.86
CA MET A 70 -0.31 -7.98 -9.56
C MET A 70 -0.53 -8.27 -11.05
N LEU A 71 0.41 -8.93 -11.73
CA LEU A 71 0.22 -9.34 -13.12
C LEU A 71 -0.89 -10.37 -13.26
N ARG A 72 -0.96 -11.34 -12.33
CA ARG A 72 -1.93 -12.43 -12.37
C ARG A 72 -3.33 -12.01 -11.91
N TYR A 73 -3.44 -11.31 -10.81
CA TYR A 73 -4.73 -11.01 -10.16
C TYR A 73 -5.23 -9.59 -10.42
N GLY A 74 -4.38 -8.71 -10.90
CA GLY A 74 -4.67 -7.30 -11.12
C GLY A 74 -4.41 -6.44 -9.87
N PRO A 75 -4.14 -5.13 -10.05
CA PRO A 75 -3.86 -4.21 -8.95
C PRO A 75 -5.04 -4.03 -8.01
N LEU A 76 -6.28 -3.99 -8.51
CA LEU A 76 -7.45 -3.76 -7.69
C LEU A 76 -7.67 -4.89 -6.64
N LYS A 77 -7.55 -6.16 -7.05
CA LYS A 77 -7.66 -7.28 -6.12
C LYS A 77 -6.53 -7.27 -5.09
N MET A 78 -5.32 -6.90 -5.50
CA MET A 78 -4.17 -6.80 -4.62
C MET A 78 -4.33 -5.66 -3.60
N VAL A 79 -4.84 -4.50 -4.00
CA VAL A 79 -5.15 -3.38 -3.10
C VAL A 79 -6.25 -3.77 -2.11
N LYS A 80 -7.31 -4.43 -2.57
CA LYS A 80 -8.40 -4.90 -1.69
C LYS A 80 -7.88 -5.88 -0.62
N PHE A 81 -7.11 -6.86 -1.03
CA PHE A 81 -6.54 -7.86 -0.12
C PHE A 81 -5.53 -7.25 0.85
N SER A 82 -4.59 -6.47 0.35
CA SER A 82 -3.59 -5.76 1.14
C SER A 82 -4.24 -4.77 2.11
N GLY A 83 -5.19 -3.95 1.64
CA GLY A 83 -5.91 -3.00 2.47
C GLY A 83 -6.70 -3.66 3.59
N PHE A 84 -7.34 -4.80 3.31
CA PHE A 84 -8.03 -5.60 4.35
C PHE A 84 -7.05 -6.10 5.42
N LEU A 85 -5.91 -6.70 5.01
CA LEU A 85 -4.89 -7.15 5.96
C LEU A 85 -4.30 -5.99 6.76
N LEU A 86 -4.09 -4.84 6.13
CA LEU A 86 -3.57 -3.64 6.77
C LEU A 86 -4.49 -3.16 7.89
N ILE A 87 -5.80 -3.04 7.59
CA ILE A 87 -6.82 -2.61 8.56
C ILE A 87 -6.93 -3.62 9.70
N LEU A 88 -6.95 -4.92 9.37
CA LEU A 88 -7.00 -5.99 10.37
C LEU A 88 -5.78 -5.94 11.30
N GLY A 89 -4.60 -5.75 10.75
CA GLY A 89 -3.36 -5.64 11.52
C GLY A 89 -3.34 -4.45 12.46
N LEU A 90 -3.76 -3.27 11.98
CA LEU A 90 -3.88 -2.07 12.79
C LEU A 90 -4.95 -2.22 13.88
N PHE A 91 -6.10 -2.79 13.52
CA PHE A 91 -7.18 -3.04 14.46
C PHE A 91 -6.75 -3.95 15.61
N ILE A 92 -6.11 -5.09 15.31
CA ILE A 92 -5.56 -5.99 16.34
C ILE A 92 -4.54 -5.24 17.20
N SER A 93 -3.72 -4.39 16.60
CA SER A 93 -2.69 -3.64 17.31
C SER A 93 -3.26 -2.58 18.27
N ILE A 94 -4.38 -1.94 17.93
CA ILE A 94 -5.08 -0.98 18.81
C ILE A 94 -5.59 -1.69 20.09
N PHE A 95 -6.14 -2.89 19.94
CA PHE A 95 -6.69 -3.68 21.05
C PHE A 95 -5.68 -4.63 21.69
N THR A 96 -4.39 -4.32 21.58
CA THR A 96 -3.32 -5.13 22.17
C THR A 96 -3.43 -5.17 23.69
N THR A 97 -3.53 -6.39 24.23
CA THR A 97 -3.44 -6.73 25.66
C THR A 97 -2.39 -7.80 25.91
N GLU A 98 -2.11 -8.63 24.92
CA GLU A 98 -1.16 -9.75 24.98
C GLU A 98 -0.07 -9.58 23.90
N LYS A 99 1.12 -10.11 24.15
CA LYS A 99 2.26 -9.96 23.23
C LYS A 99 2.01 -10.53 21.84
N TRP A 100 1.26 -11.64 21.74
CA TRP A 100 0.96 -12.25 20.45
C TRP A 100 0.09 -11.38 19.52
N HIS A 101 -0.72 -10.45 20.09
CA HIS A 101 -1.46 -9.48 19.27
C HIS A 101 -0.51 -8.61 18.43
N LEU A 102 0.63 -8.18 19.02
CA LEU A 102 1.63 -7.40 18.29
C LEU A 102 2.36 -8.22 17.23
N TRP A 103 2.70 -9.47 17.53
CA TRP A 103 3.32 -10.35 16.56
C TRP A 103 2.42 -10.57 15.34
N LEU A 104 1.13 -10.79 15.56
CA LEU A 104 0.17 -11.00 14.50
C LEU A 104 -0.17 -9.67 13.79
N GLY A 105 -0.58 -8.64 14.55
CA GLY A 105 -1.00 -7.35 14.03
C GLY A 105 0.15 -6.59 13.37
N MET A 106 1.12 -6.16 14.17
CA MET A 106 2.24 -5.36 13.69
C MET A 106 3.29 -6.16 12.93
N GLY A 107 3.56 -7.41 13.34
CA GLY A 107 4.56 -8.26 12.70
C GLY A 107 4.07 -8.81 11.37
N VAL A 108 3.05 -9.66 11.39
CA VAL A 108 2.61 -10.40 10.21
C VAL A 108 1.78 -9.52 9.27
N PHE A 109 0.68 -8.98 9.74
CA PHE A 109 -0.24 -8.28 8.84
C PHE A 109 0.33 -6.97 8.30
N LEU A 110 0.96 -6.14 9.15
CA LEU A 110 1.61 -4.91 8.68
C LEU A 110 2.91 -5.17 7.91
N GLY A 111 3.47 -6.38 7.95
CA GLY A 111 4.59 -6.77 7.12
C GLY A 111 4.15 -7.21 5.72
N VAL A 112 3.19 -8.13 5.66
CA VAL A 112 2.70 -8.70 4.40
C VAL A 112 1.92 -7.67 3.58
N ALA A 113 0.98 -6.95 4.21
CA ALA A 113 0.06 -6.07 3.49
C ALA A 113 0.78 -5.01 2.63
N PRO A 114 1.64 -4.14 3.17
CA PRO A 114 2.37 -3.17 2.35
C PRO A 114 3.36 -3.85 1.39
N GLY A 115 3.98 -4.98 1.79
CA GLY A 115 4.92 -5.72 0.95
C GLY A 115 4.33 -6.18 -0.38
N LEU A 116 3.03 -6.46 -0.42
CA LEU A 116 2.31 -6.90 -1.61
C LEU A 116 2.03 -5.79 -2.64
N ILE A 117 2.10 -4.51 -2.25
CA ILE A 117 1.69 -3.40 -3.13
C ILE A 117 2.74 -2.29 -3.27
N ALA A 118 3.62 -2.10 -2.27
CA ALA A 118 4.38 -0.86 -2.08
C ALA A 118 5.20 -0.40 -3.29
N MET A 119 5.91 -1.30 -3.96
CA MET A 119 6.83 -0.92 -5.04
C MET A 119 6.19 -0.96 -6.43
N GLN A 120 5.17 -1.79 -6.64
CA GLN A 120 4.61 -2.07 -7.95
C GLN A 120 3.33 -1.33 -8.26
N LEU A 121 2.55 -0.96 -7.24
CA LEU A 121 1.22 -0.38 -7.44
C LEU A 121 1.27 0.90 -8.28
N GLY A 122 2.17 1.81 -7.95
CA GLY A 122 2.30 3.09 -8.66
C GLY A 122 2.69 2.92 -10.14
N SER A 123 3.66 2.06 -10.42
CA SER A 123 4.11 1.79 -11.79
C SER A 123 3.05 1.06 -12.62
N VAL A 124 2.30 0.11 -12.00
CA VAL A 124 1.23 -0.62 -12.68
C VAL A 124 0.05 0.30 -13.00
N ILE A 125 -0.35 1.17 -12.08
CA ILE A 125 -1.41 2.16 -12.34
C ILE A 125 -0.95 3.15 -13.44
N ALA A 126 0.26 3.68 -13.35
CA ALA A 126 0.79 4.57 -14.37
C ALA A 126 0.82 3.92 -15.76
N SER A 127 1.30 2.69 -15.88
CA SER A 127 1.40 2.00 -17.18
C SER A 127 0.05 1.57 -17.77
N ARG A 128 -0.98 1.35 -16.94
CA ARG A 128 -2.30 0.92 -17.40
C ARG A 128 -3.21 2.09 -17.78
N TRP A 129 -3.10 3.20 -17.05
CA TRP A 129 -4.01 4.34 -17.20
C TRP A 129 -3.45 5.49 -18.01
N PHE A 130 -2.13 5.54 -18.24
CA PHE A 130 -1.45 6.64 -18.91
C PHE A 130 -0.54 6.11 -20.02
N ALA A 131 -0.79 6.53 -21.26
CA ALA A 131 0.15 6.37 -22.38
C ALA A 131 1.17 7.52 -22.37
N GLU A 132 0.70 8.72 -22.04
CA GLU A 132 1.53 9.91 -21.86
C GLU A 132 1.73 10.23 -20.37
N ARG A 133 2.82 10.94 -20.04
CA ARG A 133 3.13 11.44 -18.68
C ARG A 133 3.30 10.36 -17.62
N GLN A 134 3.60 9.13 -17.99
CA GLN A 134 3.81 8.03 -17.03
C GLN A 134 4.87 8.38 -15.97
N GLY A 135 6.00 9.00 -16.36
CA GLY A 135 7.05 9.41 -15.43
C GLY A 135 6.57 10.41 -14.37
N LEU A 136 5.72 11.37 -14.76
CA LEU A 136 5.10 12.32 -13.83
C LEU A 136 4.20 11.58 -12.81
N VAL A 137 3.37 10.68 -13.29
CA VAL A 137 2.46 9.89 -12.44
C VAL A 137 3.24 9.02 -11.45
N ILE A 138 4.29 8.33 -11.93
CA ILE A 138 5.18 7.53 -11.06
C ILE A 138 5.84 8.42 -10.01
N GLY A 139 6.33 9.61 -10.40
CA GLY A 139 6.92 10.58 -9.47
C GLY A 139 5.94 11.03 -8.38
N ILE A 140 4.71 11.37 -8.75
CA ILE A 140 3.63 11.74 -7.80
C ILE A 140 3.35 10.57 -6.85
N LEU A 141 3.17 9.35 -7.37
CA LEU A 141 2.84 8.19 -6.57
C LEU A 141 3.99 7.75 -5.65
N SER A 142 5.24 7.92 -6.08
CA SER A 142 6.41 7.70 -5.23
C SER A 142 6.47 8.70 -4.07
N GLY A 143 6.03 9.94 -4.30
CA GLY A 143 5.92 10.97 -3.26
C GLY A 143 4.89 10.63 -2.16
N ALA A 144 3.91 9.77 -2.44
CA ALA A 144 2.90 9.38 -1.45
C ALA A 144 3.50 8.73 -0.21
N VAL A 145 4.54 7.90 -0.39
CA VAL A 145 5.22 7.20 0.72
C VAL A 145 5.94 8.22 1.63
N ALA A 146 6.68 9.15 1.04
CA ALA A 146 7.35 10.21 1.80
C ALA A 146 6.33 11.11 2.52
N THR A 147 5.24 11.49 1.84
CA THR A 147 4.16 12.28 2.41
C THR A 147 3.52 11.58 3.61
N GLY A 148 3.25 10.27 3.48
CA GLY A 148 2.67 9.46 4.56
C GLY A 148 3.55 9.42 5.81
N THR A 149 4.85 9.21 5.65
CA THR A 149 5.78 9.18 6.80
C THR A 149 6.00 10.56 7.40
N LEU A 150 6.24 11.58 6.57
CA LEU A 150 6.55 12.95 7.03
C LEU A 150 5.39 13.60 7.79
N ILE A 151 4.15 13.35 7.38
CA ILE A 151 2.97 13.94 8.03
C ILE A 151 2.53 13.12 9.23
N PHE A 152 2.39 11.80 9.07
CA PHE A 152 1.72 10.99 10.07
C PHE A 152 2.62 10.58 11.23
N MET A 153 3.95 10.50 11.07
CA MET A 153 4.83 10.17 12.21
C MET A 153 4.84 11.29 13.27
N PRO A 154 5.11 12.56 12.93
CA PRO A 154 5.05 13.64 13.92
C PRO A 154 3.64 13.83 14.51
N LEU A 155 2.61 13.70 13.66
CA LEU A 155 1.22 13.81 14.10
C LEU A 155 0.86 12.69 15.09
N ALA A 156 1.27 11.46 14.84
CA ALA A 156 1.05 10.34 15.74
C ALA A 156 1.81 10.47 17.06
N ALA A 157 3.04 10.98 17.03
CA ALA A 157 3.79 11.30 18.25
C ALA A 157 3.03 12.32 19.09
N TRP A 158 2.62 13.45 18.49
CA TRP A 158 1.84 14.48 19.17
C TRP A 158 0.50 13.96 19.73
N ILE A 159 -0.25 13.17 18.96
CA ILE A 159 -1.51 12.55 19.42
C ILE A 159 -1.25 11.61 20.60
N SER A 160 -0.18 10.83 20.54
CA SER A 160 0.21 9.92 21.62
C SER A 160 0.53 10.65 22.91
N ASP A 161 1.21 11.79 22.82
CA ASP A 161 1.58 12.62 23.99
C ASP A 161 0.35 13.28 24.63
N VAL A 162 -0.63 13.74 23.80
CA VAL A 162 -1.81 14.45 24.29
C VAL A 162 -2.90 13.50 24.81
N TRP A 163 -3.06 12.35 24.15
CA TRP A 163 -4.10 11.37 24.47
C TRP A 163 -3.51 10.02 24.86
N ASN A 164 -3.25 9.15 23.87
CA ASN A 164 -2.58 7.89 24.05
C ASN A 164 -2.16 7.28 22.68
N TRP A 165 -1.30 6.26 22.72
CA TRP A 165 -0.79 5.58 21.53
C TRP A 165 -1.90 4.83 20.73
N ARG A 166 -2.98 4.37 21.39
CA ARG A 166 -4.09 3.69 20.71
C ARG A 166 -4.85 4.65 19.80
N VAL A 167 -5.08 5.89 20.25
CA VAL A 167 -5.69 6.96 19.44
C VAL A 167 -4.77 7.33 18.27
N ALA A 168 -3.46 7.38 18.50
CA ALA A 168 -2.50 7.63 17.43
C ALA A 168 -2.53 6.54 16.33
N LEU A 169 -2.71 5.26 16.70
CA LEU A 169 -2.91 4.16 15.74
C LEU A 169 -4.28 4.19 15.04
N ALA A 170 -5.30 4.75 15.66
CA ALA A 170 -6.62 4.88 15.03
C ALA A 170 -6.60 5.79 13.80
N LEU A 171 -5.68 6.76 13.74
CA LEU A 171 -5.55 7.69 12.62
C LEU A 171 -5.20 6.98 11.29
N PRO A 172 -4.07 6.22 11.17
CA PRO A 172 -3.78 5.47 9.97
C PRO A 172 -4.81 4.36 9.70
N THR A 173 -5.47 3.82 10.75
CA THR A 173 -6.53 2.83 10.59
C THR A 173 -7.74 3.43 9.89
N ALA A 174 -8.24 4.58 10.34
CA ALA A 174 -9.36 5.29 9.73
C ALA A 174 -9.03 5.72 8.29
N GLY A 175 -7.82 6.24 8.06
CA GLY A 175 -7.38 6.62 6.72
C GLY A 175 -7.27 5.44 5.77
N SER A 176 -6.75 4.30 6.24
CA SER A 176 -6.70 3.06 5.46
C SER A 176 -8.09 2.52 5.14
N LEU A 177 -9.02 2.59 6.08
CA LEU A 177 -10.42 2.20 5.87
C LEU A 177 -11.10 3.08 4.83
N LEU A 178 -10.92 4.40 4.92
CA LEU A 178 -11.47 5.36 3.94
C LEU A 178 -10.87 5.14 2.55
N SER A 179 -9.56 4.96 2.46
CA SER A 179 -8.88 4.73 1.18
C SER A 179 -9.29 3.40 0.55
N LEU A 180 -9.41 2.33 1.34
CA LEU A 180 -9.91 1.05 0.85
C LEU A 180 -11.36 1.15 0.39
N SER A 181 -12.22 1.81 1.14
CA SER A 181 -13.61 2.05 0.75
C SER A 181 -13.69 2.82 -0.57
N ALA A 182 -12.88 3.87 -0.73
CA ALA A 182 -12.81 4.61 -1.99
C ALA A 182 -12.37 3.72 -3.17
N PHE A 183 -11.41 2.83 -2.97
CA PHE A 183 -11.02 1.84 -3.99
C PHE A 183 -12.10 0.81 -4.28
N LEU A 184 -12.92 0.44 -3.29
CA LEU A 184 -14.03 -0.50 -3.49
C LEU A 184 -15.12 0.10 -4.40
N PHE A 185 -15.41 1.40 -4.26
CA PHE A 185 -16.47 2.08 -5.02
C PHE A 185 -16.00 2.64 -6.35
N PHE A 186 -14.78 3.16 -6.42
CA PHE A 186 -14.27 3.92 -7.57
C PHE A 186 -13.06 3.27 -8.24
N GLY A 187 -12.54 2.15 -7.75
CA GLY A 187 -11.36 1.51 -8.33
C GLY A 187 -11.70 0.61 -9.49
N PHE A 188 -10.92 0.71 -10.58
CA PHE A 188 -10.94 -0.17 -11.73
C PHE A 188 -9.53 -0.64 -12.08
N ASP A 189 -9.40 -1.85 -12.59
CA ASP A 189 -8.10 -2.40 -12.97
C ASP A 189 -7.56 -1.74 -14.24
N ARG A 190 -8.45 -1.34 -15.15
CA ARG A 190 -8.09 -0.81 -16.47
C ARG A 190 -9.14 0.19 -16.98
N PRO A 191 -8.72 1.19 -17.81
CA PRO A 191 -9.65 2.13 -18.43
C PRO A 191 -10.67 1.45 -19.35
N GLN A 192 -10.32 0.32 -19.98
CA GLN A 192 -11.21 -0.45 -20.85
C GLN A 192 -12.47 -0.98 -20.13
N GLU A 193 -12.41 -1.22 -18.83
CA GLU A 193 -13.57 -1.68 -18.02
C GLU A 193 -14.68 -0.64 -17.95
N ILE A 194 -14.35 0.62 -18.17
CA ILE A 194 -15.30 1.76 -18.21
C ILE A 194 -15.39 2.40 -19.59
N ASN A 195 -15.00 1.65 -20.63
CA ASN A 195 -15.02 2.11 -22.02
C ASN A 195 -14.26 3.43 -22.27
N LEU A 196 -13.11 3.60 -21.60
CA LEU A 196 -12.22 4.73 -21.82
C LEU A 196 -10.89 4.27 -22.42
N PRO A 197 -10.26 5.08 -23.32
CA PRO A 197 -8.86 4.88 -23.69
C PRO A 197 -7.93 5.25 -22.52
N ALA A 198 -6.66 4.86 -22.58
CA ALA A 198 -5.67 5.36 -21.64
C ALA A 198 -5.42 6.86 -21.90
N TYR A 199 -5.01 7.61 -20.87
CA TYR A 199 -4.71 9.04 -21.02
C TYR A 199 -3.62 9.27 -22.06
N GLY A 200 -3.93 10.04 -23.09
CA GLY A 200 -3.02 10.28 -24.24
C GLY A 200 -3.24 9.33 -25.42
N GLU A 201 -4.25 8.44 -25.37
CA GLU A 201 -4.68 7.61 -26.50
C GLU A 201 -6.05 8.04 -27.02
N ASP A 202 -6.26 7.94 -28.32
CA ASP A 202 -7.53 8.26 -28.97
C ASP A 202 -8.43 7.00 -29.12
N GLU A 203 -7.85 5.80 -29.08
CA GLU A 203 -8.55 4.54 -29.30
C GLU A 203 -8.42 3.61 -28.10
N ILE A 204 -9.48 2.82 -27.85
CA ILE A 204 -9.50 1.79 -26.80
C ILE A 204 -8.74 0.57 -27.31
N LYS A 205 -7.54 0.31 -26.76
CA LYS A 205 -6.77 -0.88 -27.09
C LYS A 205 -7.39 -2.15 -26.49
N PRO A 206 -7.29 -3.29 -27.17
CA PRO A 206 -7.79 -4.55 -26.63
C PRO A 206 -7.07 -4.90 -25.32
N THR A 207 -7.84 -5.47 -24.40
CA THR A 207 -7.27 -5.90 -23.11
C THR A 207 -6.28 -7.03 -23.34
N PRO A 208 -5.02 -6.92 -22.85
CA PRO A 208 -4.05 -8.01 -22.94
C PRO A 208 -4.59 -9.28 -22.26
N PRO A 209 -4.27 -10.47 -22.78
CA PRO A 209 -4.72 -11.72 -22.19
C PRO A 209 -4.23 -11.85 -20.74
N ALA A 210 -5.04 -12.49 -19.89
CA ALA A 210 -4.67 -12.73 -18.51
C ALA A 210 -3.47 -13.68 -18.43
N TYR A 211 -2.53 -13.38 -17.56
CA TYR A 211 -1.39 -14.28 -17.29
C TYR A 211 -1.89 -15.52 -16.54
N THR A 212 -1.80 -16.69 -17.20
CA THR A 212 -2.19 -17.99 -16.64
C THR A 212 -1.02 -18.72 -15.97
N GLU A 213 0.22 -18.26 -16.19
CA GLU A 213 1.41 -18.87 -15.60
C GLU A 213 1.45 -18.74 -14.07
N ASN A 214 2.23 -19.63 -13.43
CA ASN A 214 2.41 -19.60 -12.00
C ASN A 214 3.08 -18.28 -11.57
N PHE A 215 2.50 -17.57 -10.61
CA PHE A 215 2.96 -16.24 -10.18
C PHE A 215 4.42 -16.25 -9.68
N VAL A 216 4.89 -17.35 -9.11
CA VAL A 216 6.29 -17.51 -8.67
C VAL A 216 7.22 -17.49 -9.88
N LEU A 217 6.88 -18.21 -10.95
CA LEU A 217 7.64 -18.20 -12.20
C LEU A 217 7.63 -16.81 -12.86
N LEU A 218 6.51 -16.11 -12.85
CA LEU A 218 6.39 -14.73 -13.34
C LEU A 218 7.28 -13.77 -12.56
N SER A 219 7.34 -13.90 -11.25
CA SER A 219 8.20 -13.07 -10.39
C SER A 219 9.68 -13.29 -10.67
N PHE A 220 10.13 -14.54 -10.77
CA PHE A 220 11.51 -14.87 -11.11
C PHE A 220 11.90 -14.48 -12.55
N ARG A 221 10.96 -14.57 -13.49
CA ARG A 221 11.20 -14.15 -14.89
C ARG A 221 11.38 -12.63 -14.99
N ALA A 222 10.57 -11.86 -14.24
CA ALA A 222 10.71 -10.41 -14.16
C ALA A 222 12.08 -9.98 -13.59
N LEU A 223 12.56 -10.65 -12.54
CA LEU A 223 13.89 -10.44 -11.98
C LEU A 223 15.01 -10.78 -12.97
N LYS A 224 14.87 -11.87 -13.74
CA LYS A 224 15.87 -12.30 -14.74
C LYS A 224 15.92 -11.38 -15.96
N ILE A 225 14.82 -10.78 -16.36
CA ILE A 225 14.78 -9.79 -17.47
C ILE A 225 15.47 -8.51 -17.02
N GLY A 226 15.20 -8.02 -15.81
CA GLY A 226 15.87 -6.84 -15.24
C GLY A 226 17.39 -6.99 -15.11
N SER A 227 17.90 -8.21 -14.89
CA SER A 227 19.35 -8.47 -14.78
C SER A 227 20.08 -8.58 -16.14
N ARG A 228 19.37 -8.65 -17.26
CA ARG A 228 19.95 -8.73 -18.62
C ARG A 228 20.01 -7.41 -19.37
N SER A 229 19.45 -6.34 -18.79
CA SER A 229 19.44 -4.99 -19.38
C SER A 229 20.51 -4.05 -18.81
N TYR A 230 21.56 -4.60 -18.17
CA TYR A 230 22.76 -3.88 -17.76
C TYR A 230 24.00 -4.53 -18.38
#